data_a4321fdffd4b2fefb5228c8ac270369a
#
_entry.id   a4321fdffd4b2fefb5228c8ac270369a
#
_cell.length_a   1.000
_cell.length_b   1.000
_cell.length_c   1.000
_cell.angle_alpha   90.00
_cell.angle_beta   90.00
_cell.angle_gamma   90.00
#
_symmetry.space_group_name_H-M   'P 1'
#
loop_
_entity.id
_entity.type
_entity.pdbx_description
1 polymer ?
#
loop_
_entity_poly.entity_id
_entity_poly.type
_entity_poly.pdbx_seq_one_letter_code
_entity_poly.pdbx_strand_id
1 'polypeptide(L)'
;TTCPYSKIAMCEEPCLNTAGLGGVFTSIQKGRIRKTLLYFNEYANFMGQLVSDITKFERECDKLGKQPSLRLNGTSDIQWEYQEVNGKNMFDMFPNIQFYDYTKIPTRKINGIDNYHLTWSYSEANKKYAKLFDVVSENQAVVFRKIVPKHFKGLEVINGDEHDMRFLDEDNVVVGLKAK
;
A
#
# COMPACT_ATOMS: atom_id res chain seq x y z
N THR A 1 9.72 -1.36 -13.29
CA THR A 1 8.98 -0.41 -12.45
C THR A 1 8.46 -1.10 -11.20
N THR A 2 8.43 -0.38 -10.08
CA THR A 2 7.88 -0.85 -8.80
C THR A 2 6.37 -0.63 -8.67
N CYS A 3 5.72 -0.04 -9.68
CA CYS A 3 4.27 0.17 -9.73
C CYS A 3 3.75 -0.13 -11.15
N PRO A 4 3.41 -1.40 -11.45
CA PRO A 4 3.11 -1.84 -12.83
C PRO A 4 1.83 -1.23 -13.39
N TYR A 5 0.85 -0.90 -12.55
CA TYR A 5 -0.44 -0.34 -12.98
C TYR A 5 -0.50 1.20 -12.99
N SER A 6 0.58 1.90 -12.67
CA SER A 6 0.60 3.37 -12.60
C SER A 6 0.13 4.06 -13.89
N LYS A 7 0.58 3.56 -15.05
CA LYS A 7 0.16 4.07 -16.37
C LYS A 7 -1.30 3.76 -16.69
N ILE A 8 -1.73 2.53 -16.43
CA ILE A 8 -3.11 2.09 -16.69
C ILE A 8 -4.09 2.86 -15.81
N ALA A 9 -3.77 3.05 -14.54
CA ALA A 9 -4.56 3.82 -13.60
C ALA A 9 -4.41 5.34 -13.79
N MET A 10 -3.50 5.80 -14.68
CA MET A 10 -3.19 7.21 -14.93
C MET A 10 -2.88 8.00 -13.65
N CYS A 11 -2.13 7.40 -12.75
CA CYS A 11 -1.82 7.97 -11.43
C CYS A 11 -0.34 8.36 -11.26
N GLU A 12 0.44 8.43 -12.32
CA GLU A 12 1.86 8.80 -12.25
C GLU A 12 2.04 10.28 -11.88
N GLU A 13 1.27 11.19 -12.48
CA GLU A 13 1.35 12.62 -12.17
C GLU A 13 0.88 12.96 -10.75
N PRO A 14 -0.32 12.51 -10.30
CA PRO A 14 -0.81 12.81 -8.97
C PRO A 14 -0.22 11.89 -7.89
N CYS A 15 0.85 11.15 -8.19
CA CYS A 15 1.45 10.18 -7.28
C CYS A 15 2.05 10.86 -6.04
N LEU A 16 1.90 10.22 -4.88
CA LEU A 16 2.58 10.61 -3.64
C LEU A 16 4.12 10.66 -3.79
N ASN A 17 4.67 10.02 -4.82
CA ASN A 17 6.09 10.12 -5.15
C ASN A 17 6.50 11.53 -5.56
N THR A 18 5.63 12.27 -6.21
CA THR A 18 5.87 13.63 -6.73
C THR A 18 5.11 14.70 -5.96
N ALA A 19 4.24 14.32 -5.02
CA ALA A 19 3.41 15.21 -4.23
C ALA A 19 3.94 15.42 -2.80
N GLY A 20 3.52 16.50 -2.16
CA GLY A 20 3.84 16.83 -0.78
C GLY A 20 5.34 16.93 -0.51
N LEU A 21 5.77 16.56 0.69
CA LEU A 21 7.20 16.59 1.09
C LEU A 21 8.08 15.73 0.18
N GLY A 22 7.54 14.64 -0.37
CA GLY A 22 8.24 13.77 -1.30
C GLY A 22 8.58 14.45 -2.63
N GLY A 23 7.78 15.40 -3.08
CA GLY A 23 8.06 16.21 -4.28
C GLY A 23 9.01 17.38 -4.02
N VAL A 24 9.02 17.90 -2.77
CA VAL A 24 9.79 19.09 -2.40
C VAL A 24 11.23 18.75 -2.01
N PHE A 25 11.44 17.71 -1.20
CA PHE A 25 12.76 17.39 -0.67
C PHE A 25 13.53 16.40 -1.56
N THR A 26 14.61 16.89 -2.18
CA THR A 26 15.49 16.06 -3.02
C THR A 26 16.14 14.89 -2.28
N SER A 27 16.35 15.01 -0.97
CA SER A 27 16.86 13.93 -0.11
C SER A 27 15.92 12.73 -0.07
N ILE A 28 14.61 12.98 -0.01
CA ILE A 28 13.58 11.93 -0.06
C ILE A 28 13.61 11.23 -1.42
N GLN A 29 13.67 12.00 -2.52
CA GLN A 29 13.76 11.44 -3.87
C GLN A 29 15.04 10.61 -4.07
N LYS A 30 16.19 11.12 -3.64
CA LYS A 30 17.46 10.37 -3.69
C LYS A 30 17.39 9.07 -2.87
N GLY A 31 16.78 9.11 -1.68
CA GLY A 31 16.55 7.92 -0.85
C GLY A 31 15.68 6.88 -1.53
N ARG A 32 14.60 7.30 -2.18
CA ARG A 32 13.70 6.40 -2.95
C ARG A 32 14.42 5.77 -4.14
N ILE A 33 15.15 6.57 -4.92
CA ILE A 33 15.96 6.09 -6.06
C ILE A 33 16.97 5.06 -5.59
N ARG A 34 17.73 5.36 -4.52
CA ARG A 34 18.72 4.43 -3.95
C ARG A 34 18.09 3.11 -3.55
N LYS A 35 16.96 3.12 -2.85
CA LYS A 35 16.23 1.89 -2.46
C LYS A 35 15.75 1.11 -3.69
N THR A 36 15.24 1.80 -4.70
CA THR A 36 14.81 1.18 -5.96
C THR A 36 15.98 0.52 -6.69
N LEU A 37 17.12 1.19 -6.79
CA LEU A 37 18.33 0.62 -7.40
C LEU A 37 18.85 -0.58 -6.61
N LEU A 38 18.85 -0.51 -5.29
CA LEU A 38 19.24 -1.62 -4.42
C LEU A 38 18.32 -2.83 -4.63
N TYR A 39 17.01 -2.62 -4.68
CA TYR A 39 16.02 -3.67 -4.94
C TYR A 39 16.24 -4.38 -6.29
N PHE A 40 16.55 -3.65 -7.36
CA PHE A 40 16.74 -4.25 -8.69
C PHE A 40 18.13 -4.83 -8.93
N ASN A 41 19.16 -4.22 -8.38
CA ASN A 41 20.56 -4.56 -8.69
C ASN A 41 21.20 -5.45 -7.62
N GLU A 42 20.72 -5.37 -6.38
CA GLU A 42 21.31 -6.05 -5.22
C GLU A 42 20.19 -6.64 -4.34
N TYR A 43 19.30 -7.41 -4.96
CA TYR A 43 18.08 -7.91 -4.32
C TYR A 43 18.31 -8.59 -2.97
N ALA A 44 19.30 -9.49 -2.87
CA ALA A 44 19.63 -10.20 -1.62
C ALA A 44 20.06 -9.24 -0.50
N ASN A 45 20.86 -8.21 -0.85
CA ASN A 45 21.25 -7.17 0.10
C ASN A 45 20.07 -6.33 0.54
N PHE A 46 19.22 -5.91 -0.40
CA PHE A 46 17.98 -5.18 -0.08
C PHE A 46 17.08 -5.97 0.86
N MET A 47 16.82 -7.24 0.56
CA MET A 47 15.96 -8.08 1.38
C MET A 47 16.55 -8.36 2.75
N GLY A 48 17.86 -8.57 2.85
CA GLY A 48 18.55 -8.73 4.12
C GLY A 48 18.45 -7.48 5.03
N GLN A 49 18.59 -6.29 4.43
CA GLN A 49 18.39 -5.02 5.16
C GLN A 49 16.93 -4.86 5.60
N LEU A 50 15.96 -5.17 4.73
CA LEU A 50 14.53 -5.10 5.05
C LEU A 50 14.17 -6.01 6.23
N VAL A 51 14.61 -7.26 6.20
CA VAL A 51 14.41 -8.23 7.31
C VAL A 51 15.02 -7.69 8.61
N SER A 52 16.25 -7.16 8.56
CA SER A 52 16.91 -6.56 9.73
C SER A 52 16.12 -5.38 10.30
N ASP A 53 15.61 -4.50 9.43
CA ASP A 53 14.85 -3.34 9.86
C ASP A 53 13.49 -3.72 10.45
N ILE A 54 12.78 -4.68 9.86
CA ILE A 54 11.52 -5.20 10.38
C ILE A 54 11.74 -5.88 11.74
N THR A 55 12.79 -6.67 11.89
CA THR A 55 13.14 -7.31 13.18
C THR A 55 13.40 -6.29 14.28
N LYS A 56 14.09 -5.19 13.98
CA LYS A 56 14.31 -4.11 14.95
C LYS A 56 12.99 -3.43 15.33
N PHE A 57 12.16 -3.14 14.34
CA PHE A 57 10.85 -2.52 14.56
C PHE A 57 9.95 -3.39 15.44
N GLU A 58 9.85 -4.70 15.18
CA GLU A 58 9.07 -5.64 15.99
C GLU A 58 9.54 -5.63 17.45
N ARG A 59 10.87 -5.74 17.68
CA ARG A 59 11.46 -5.67 19.03
C ARG A 59 11.19 -4.35 19.76
N GLU A 60 11.14 -3.24 19.03
CA GLU A 60 10.79 -1.94 19.62
C GLU A 60 9.31 -1.89 20.01
N CYS A 61 8.42 -2.43 19.18
CA CYS A 61 7.00 -2.54 19.53
C CYS A 61 6.78 -3.42 20.76
N ASP A 62 7.46 -4.56 20.84
CA ASP A 62 7.40 -5.47 22.00
C ASP A 62 7.82 -4.77 23.30
N LYS A 63 8.93 -4.03 23.28
CA LYS A 63 9.39 -3.25 24.44
C LYS A 63 8.37 -2.20 24.91
N LEU A 64 7.58 -1.67 23.98
CA LEU A 64 6.57 -0.65 24.25
C LEU A 64 5.19 -1.26 24.55
N GLY A 65 5.04 -2.58 24.49
CA GLY A 65 3.75 -3.27 24.65
C GLY A 65 2.75 -2.89 23.55
N LYS A 66 3.23 -2.60 22.32
CA LYS A 66 2.41 -2.17 21.19
C LYS A 66 2.32 -3.27 20.13
N GLN A 67 1.14 -3.44 19.57
CA GLN A 67 0.94 -4.31 18.40
C GLN A 67 1.61 -3.68 17.16
N PRO A 68 2.57 -4.37 16.51
CA PRO A 68 3.21 -3.84 15.31
C PRO A 68 2.28 -3.89 14.09
N SER A 69 2.24 -2.80 13.34
CA SER A 69 1.62 -2.77 12.01
C SER A 69 2.55 -2.08 11.01
N LEU A 70 2.65 -2.63 9.80
CA LEU A 70 3.65 -2.19 8.82
C LEU A 70 3.09 -2.13 7.41
N ARG A 71 3.41 -1.03 6.72
CA ARG A 71 3.12 -0.82 5.31
C ARG A 71 4.41 -0.92 4.49
N LEU A 72 4.49 -1.92 3.60
CA LEU A 72 5.68 -2.17 2.77
C LEU A 72 5.72 -1.28 1.53
N ASN A 73 4.56 -0.99 0.93
CA ASN A 73 4.44 -0.17 -0.26
C ASN A 73 4.09 1.29 0.08
N GLY A 74 5.07 2.15 0.26
CA GLY A 74 4.84 3.59 0.46
C GLY A 74 4.44 4.31 -0.84
N THR A 75 5.27 4.15 -1.89
CA THR A 75 5.06 4.73 -3.24
C THR A 75 5.32 3.71 -4.35
N SER A 76 5.23 2.44 -4.02
CA SER A 76 5.36 1.29 -4.90
C SER A 76 4.08 0.45 -4.85
N ASP A 77 4.03 -0.58 -5.68
CA ASP A 77 2.98 -1.61 -5.69
C ASP A 77 3.64 -2.96 -5.99
N ILE A 78 4.66 -3.28 -5.17
CA ILE A 78 5.37 -4.55 -5.22
C ILE A 78 4.47 -5.62 -4.62
N GLN A 79 4.35 -6.74 -5.31
CA GLN A 79 3.62 -7.92 -4.81
C GLN A 79 4.52 -8.69 -3.85
N TRP A 80 4.50 -8.27 -2.57
CA TRP A 80 5.35 -8.82 -1.51
C TRP A 80 5.05 -10.28 -1.19
N GLU A 81 3.85 -10.75 -1.52
CA GLU A 81 3.43 -12.15 -1.40
C GLU A 81 4.27 -13.11 -2.24
N TYR A 82 4.93 -12.60 -3.29
CA TYR A 82 5.84 -13.36 -4.17
C TYR A 82 7.31 -13.03 -3.95
N GLN A 83 7.65 -12.20 -2.95
CA GLN A 83 9.03 -11.84 -2.65
C GLN A 83 9.55 -12.71 -1.50
N GLU A 84 10.45 -13.62 -1.80
CA GLU A 84 10.93 -14.61 -0.86
C GLU A 84 12.40 -14.39 -0.47
N VAL A 85 12.71 -14.74 0.78
CA VAL A 85 14.06 -14.88 1.33
C VAL A 85 14.16 -16.28 1.94
N ASN A 86 15.03 -17.12 1.40
CA ASN A 86 15.19 -18.51 1.85
C ASN A 86 13.87 -19.30 1.85
N GLY A 87 13.02 -19.10 0.83
CA GLY A 87 11.76 -19.82 0.66
C GLY A 87 10.61 -19.35 1.56
N LYS A 88 10.74 -18.17 2.20
CA LYS A 88 9.69 -17.54 3.00
C LYS A 88 9.48 -16.09 2.56
N ASN A 89 8.24 -15.66 2.46
CA ASN A 89 7.90 -14.26 2.27
C ASN A 89 7.93 -13.48 3.61
N MET A 90 7.75 -12.16 3.56
CA MET A 90 7.79 -11.32 4.77
C MET A 90 6.66 -11.65 5.76
N PHE A 91 5.51 -12.08 5.29
CA PHE A 91 4.36 -12.41 6.12
C PHE A 91 4.58 -13.68 6.93
N ASP A 92 5.20 -14.70 6.31
CA ASP A 92 5.60 -15.95 6.98
C ASP A 92 6.74 -15.74 7.99
N MET A 93 7.64 -14.80 7.69
CA MET A 93 8.78 -14.49 8.57
C MET A 93 8.38 -13.70 9.82
N PHE A 94 7.32 -12.89 9.71
CA PHE A 94 6.85 -11.98 10.76
C PHE A 94 5.34 -12.16 11.03
N PRO A 95 4.91 -13.31 11.55
CA PRO A 95 3.49 -13.63 11.73
C PRO A 95 2.77 -12.74 12.76
N ASN A 96 3.51 -12.08 13.65
CA ASN A 96 2.94 -11.19 14.67
C ASN A 96 2.75 -9.75 14.18
N ILE A 97 3.26 -9.40 13.00
CA ILE A 97 3.10 -8.08 12.41
C ILE A 97 1.87 -8.07 11.51
N GLN A 98 0.99 -7.08 11.71
CA GLN A 98 -0.09 -6.81 10.78
C GLN A 98 0.44 -5.99 9.61
N PHE A 99 0.50 -6.59 8.43
CA PHE A 99 0.85 -5.88 7.20
C PHE A 99 -0.39 -5.33 6.52
N TYR A 100 -0.24 -4.19 5.85
CA TYR A 100 -1.30 -3.61 5.03
C TYR A 100 -0.72 -2.76 3.91
N ASP A 101 -1.40 -2.71 2.77
CA ASP A 101 -0.98 -1.91 1.63
C ASP A 101 -2.18 -1.42 0.81
N TYR A 102 -1.92 -0.42 -0.02
CA TYR A 102 -2.80 -0.08 -1.14
C TYR A 102 -2.25 -0.68 -2.42
N THR A 103 -3.14 -1.13 -3.29
CA THR A 103 -2.74 -1.68 -4.59
C THR A 103 -3.55 -1.05 -5.74
N LYS A 104 -2.91 -0.89 -6.90
CA LYS A 104 -3.57 -0.57 -8.18
C LYS A 104 -3.84 -1.83 -9.01
N ILE A 105 -3.39 -3.01 -8.57
CA ILE A 105 -3.54 -4.28 -9.27
C ILE A 105 -4.91 -4.88 -8.91
N PRO A 106 -5.90 -4.87 -9.81
CA PRO A 106 -7.28 -5.25 -9.48
C PRO A 106 -7.47 -6.75 -9.26
N THR A 107 -6.51 -7.55 -9.73
CA THR A 107 -6.53 -9.02 -9.63
C THR A 107 -5.58 -9.56 -8.56
N ARG A 108 -4.98 -8.68 -7.77
CA ARG A 108 -4.06 -9.05 -6.70
C ARG A 108 -4.83 -9.76 -5.59
N LYS A 109 -4.43 -10.99 -5.28
CA LYS A 109 -5.04 -11.82 -4.25
C LYS A 109 -3.99 -12.26 -3.25
N ILE A 110 -4.36 -12.22 -1.98
CA ILE A 110 -3.52 -12.59 -0.83
C ILE A 110 -4.13 -13.76 -0.05
N ASN A 111 -4.84 -14.65 -0.74
CA ASN A 111 -5.52 -15.78 -0.12
C ASN A 111 -4.52 -16.63 0.71
N GLY A 112 -4.89 -16.90 1.96
CA GLY A 112 -4.08 -17.69 2.88
C GLY A 112 -2.97 -16.91 3.58
N ILE A 113 -2.96 -15.57 3.50
CA ILE A 113 -2.05 -14.70 4.25
C ILE A 113 -2.89 -13.87 5.25
N ASP A 114 -3.05 -14.39 6.46
CA ASP A 114 -3.99 -13.84 7.44
C ASP A 114 -3.53 -12.49 8.03
N ASN A 115 -2.23 -12.24 8.05
CA ASN A 115 -1.64 -11.01 8.59
C ASN A 115 -1.33 -9.96 7.51
N TYR A 116 -1.97 -10.02 6.33
CA TYR A 116 -1.83 -9.02 5.28
C TYR A 116 -3.19 -8.52 4.80
N HIS A 117 -3.37 -7.22 4.75
CA HIS A 117 -4.59 -6.55 4.28
C HIS A 117 -4.31 -5.69 3.05
N LEU A 118 -5.16 -5.79 2.02
CA LEU A 118 -5.08 -4.95 0.82
C LEU A 118 -6.32 -4.07 0.67
N THR A 119 -6.07 -2.81 0.34
CA THR A 119 -7.12 -1.87 -0.09
C THR A 119 -6.87 -1.48 -1.54
N TRP A 120 -7.85 -1.70 -2.40
CA TRP A 120 -7.70 -1.33 -3.81
C TRP A 120 -7.82 0.17 -3.99
N SER A 121 -6.86 0.78 -4.67
CA SER A 121 -6.83 2.22 -4.90
C SER A 121 -7.49 2.57 -6.24
N TYR A 122 -8.75 2.99 -6.19
CA TYR A 122 -9.56 3.38 -7.35
C TYR A 122 -8.96 4.56 -8.12
N SER A 123 -9.24 4.63 -9.43
CA SER A 123 -8.96 5.79 -10.26
C SER A 123 -10.02 5.92 -11.36
N GLU A 124 -10.64 7.09 -11.47
CA GLU A 124 -11.59 7.43 -12.53
C GLU A 124 -10.91 7.92 -13.81
N ALA A 125 -9.61 8.22 -13.78
CA ALA A 125 -8.87 8.82 -14.89
C ALA A 125 -8.85 7.94 -16.15
N ASN A 126 -8.91 6.61 -15.99
CA ASN A 126 -9.07 5.66 -17.10
C ASN A 126 -10.42 4.96 -17.00
N LYS A 127 -11.28 5.16 -18.02
CA LYS A 127 -12.64 4.59 -18.05
C LYS A 127 -12.68 3.06 -17.97
N LYS A 128 -11.68 2.35 -18.52
CA LYS A 128 -11.61 0.88 -18.43
C LYS A 128 -11.24 0.44 -17.02
N TYR A 129 -10.28 1.13 -16.38
CA TYR A 129 -9.87 0.88 -15.02
C TYR A 129 -11.00 1.20 -14.03
N ALA A 130 -11.72 2.30 -14.24
CA ALA A 130 -12.85 2.70 -13.39
C ALA A 130 -14.00 1.67 -13.34
N LYS A 131 -14.18 0.87 -14.40
CA LYS A 131 -15.18 -0.21 -14.44
C LYS A 131 -14.83 -1.40 -13.52
N LEU A 132 -13.57 -1.50 -13.09
CA LEU A 132 -13.14 -2.56 -12.19
C LEU A 132 -13.66 -2.37 -10.76
N PHE A 133 -14.21 -1.20 -10.45
CA PHE A 133 -14.84 -0.92 -9.15
C PHE A 133 -15.86 -2.01 -8.75
N ASP A 134 -16.68 -2.43 -9.70
CA ASP A 134 -17.78 -3.38 -9.44
C ASP A 134 -17.32 -4.86 -9.40
N VAL A 135 -16.04 -5.13 -9.67
CA VAL A 135 -15.48 -6.51 -9.72
C VAL A 135 -14.37 -6.76 -8.70
N VAL A 136 -13.85 -5.72 -8.08
CA VAL A 136 -12.86 -5.83 -7.00
C VAL A 136 -13.60 -6.10 -5.70
N SER A 137 -13.19 -7.13 -4.97
CA SER A 137 -13.83 -7.59 -3.72
C SER A 137 -13.32 -6.87 -2.48
N GLU A 138 -12.12 -6.33 -2.55
CA GLU A 138 -11.46 -5.63 -1.44
C GLU A 138 -12.06 -4.24 -1.24
N ASN A 139 -11.95 -3.68 -0.03
CA ASN A 139 -12.28 -2.29 0.24
C ASN A 139 -11.54 -1.36 -0.72
N GLN A 140 -12.19 -0.28 -1.13
CA GLN A 140 -11.71 0.59 -2.18
C GLN A 140 -11.43 2.00 -1.67
N ALA A 141 -10.20 2.49 -1.84
CA ALA A 141 -9.86 3.87 -1.53
C ALA A 141 -10.16 4.78 -2.72
N VAL A 142 -10.92 5.83 -2.47
CA VAL A 142 -11.34 6.83 -3.47
C VAL A 142 -10.98 8.23 -3.00
N VAL A 143 -10.29 8.99 -3.85
CA VAL A 143 -9.91 10.37 -3.56
C VAL A 143 -10.98 11.32 -4.09
N PHE A 144 -11.59 12.11 -3.21
CA PHE A 144 -12.60 13.12 -3.54
C PHE A 144 -12.01 14.53 -3.53
N ARG A 145 -12.25 15.31 -4.59
CA ARG A 145 -11.66 16.66 -4.73
C ARG A 145 -12.29 17.72 -3.81
N LYS A 146 -13.57 17.61 -3.49
CA LYS A 146 -14.30 18.64 -2.72
C LYS A 146 -14.85 18.07 -1.42
N ILE A 147 -15.90 17.30 -1.50
CA ILE A 147 -16.65 16.74 -0.37
C ILE A 147 -16.60 15.23 -0.47
N VAL A 148 -16.29 14.57 0.63
CA VAL A 148 -16.42 13.11 0.76
C VAL A 148 -17.90 12.82 0.97
N PRO A 149 -18.57 12.09 0.05
CA PRO A 149 -20.00 11.79 0.17
C PRO A 149 -20.23 10.68 1.21
N LYS A 150 -21.47 10.50 1.67
CA LYS A 150 -21.84 9.38 2.56
C LYS A 150 -21.87 8.03 1.83
N HIS A 151 -22.13 8.03 0.54
CA HIS A 151 -22.18 6.81 -0.30
C HIS A 151 -21.52 7.09 -1.64
N PHE A 152 -20.86 6.07 -2.18
CA PHE A 152 -20.26 6.11 -3.52
C PHE A 152 -20.51 4.77 -4.20
N LYS A 153 -21.13 4.80 -5.40
CA LYS A 153 -21.52 3.61 -6.18
C LYS A 153 -22.27 2.53 -5.36
N GLY A 154 -23.12 2.96 -4.44
CA GLY A 154 -23.95 2.07 -3.63
C GLY A 154 -23.31 1.58 -2.32
N LEU A 155 -22.02 1.82 -2.11
CA LEU A 155 -21.33 1.48 -0.87
C LEU A 155 -21.25 2.67 0.08
N GLU A 156 -21.23 2.39 1.38
CA GLU A 156 -20.98 3.38 2.42
C GLU A 156 -19.54 3.92 2.29
N VAL A 157 -19.37 5.22 2.58
CA VAL A 157 -18.06 5.87 2.55
C VAL A 157 -17.63 6.21 3.96
N ILE A 158 -16.56 5.60 4.41
CA ILE A 158 -15.92 5.91 5.69
C ILE A 158 -14.83 6.98 5.52
N ASN A 159 -14.50 7.68 6.59
CA ASN A 159 -13.47 8.72 6.59
C ASN A 159 -12.06 8.10 6.63
N GLY A 160 -11.39 8.03 5.49
CA GLY A 160 -10.04 7.48 5.38
C GLY A 160 -8.92 8.43 5.82
N ASP A 161 -9.23 9.69 6.13
CA ASP A 161 -8.24 10.67 6.62
C ASP A 161 -8.01 10.60 8.15
N GLU A 162 -8.80 9.83 8.89
CA GLU A 162 -8.64 9.67 10.35
C GLU A 162 -7.41 8.83 10.72
N HIS A 163 -7.18 7.73 10.04
CA HIS A 163 -6.02 6.86 10.22
C HIS A 163 -5.70 6.11 8.93
N ASP A 164 -4.55 5.45 8.86
CA ASP A 164 -4.13 4.67 7.68
C ASP A 164 -4.20 3.14 7.91
N MET A 165 -4.69 2.69 9.07
CA MET A 165 -4.79 1.27 9.46
C MET A 165 -6.02 0.61 8.83
N ARG A 166 -5.96 0.36 7.52
CA ARG A 166 -7.09 -0.13 6.71
C ARG A 166 -7.61 -1.52 7.10
N PHE A 167 -6.80 -2.32 7.76
CA PHE A 167 -7.19 -3.62 8.31
C PHE A 167 -8.17 -3.54 9.51
N LEU A 168 -8.46 -2.32 10.00
CA LEU A 168 -9.48 -2.07 11.02
C LEU A 168 -10.82 -1.62 10.41
N ASP A 169 -10.85 -1.34 9.13
CA ASP A 169 -12.07 -0.90 8.45
C ASP A 169 -13.06 -2.07 8.30
N GLU A 170 -14.34 -1.77 8.31
CA GLU A 170 -15.39 -2.75 8.00
C GLU A 170 -15.28 -3.22 6.54
N ASP A 171 -15.77 -4.42 6.26
CA ASP A 171 -15.81 -4.94 4.89
C ASP A 171 -16.87 -4.23 4.04
N ASN A 172 -16.65 -4.20 2.73
CA ASN A 172 -17.58 -3.62 1.75
C ASN A 172 -17.83 -2.12 1.92
N VAL A 173 -16.81 -1.37 2.30
CA VAL A 173 -16.86 0.08 2.39
C VAL A 173 -15.93 0.74 1.36
N VAL A 174 -16.23 2.00 1.07
CA VAL A 174 -15.32 2.90 0.35
C VAL A 174 -14.56 3.75 1.36
N VAL A 175 -13.23 3.69 1.29
CA VAL A 175 -12.35 4.54 2.07
C VAL A 175 -12.24 5.90 1.38
N GLY A 176 -13.01 6.88 1.87
CA GLY A 176 -13.04 8.22 1.33
C GLY A 176 -11.84 9.04 1.79
N LEU A 177 -11.01 9.48 0.85
CA LEU A 177 -9.86 10.34 1.08
C LEU A 177 -10.12 11.71 0.45
N LYS A 178 -9.72 12.79 1.13
CA LYS A 178 -9.83 14.16 0.59
C LYS A 178 -8.55 14.55 -0.15
N ALA A 179 -8.69 15.05 -1.36
CA ALA A 179 -7.54 15.64 -2.09
C ALA A 179 -6.96 16.82 -1.30
N LYS A 180 -5.64 16.83 -1.12
CA LYS A 180 -4.86 17.87 -0.41
C LYS A 180 -4.10 18.70 -1.42
#